data_a0ac2e80b19ca2c3a8cfc66736e81eb9
#
_entry.id   a0ac2e80b19ca2c3a8cfc66736e81eb9
#
_cell.length_a   1.000
_cell.length_b   1.000
_cell.length_c   1.000
_cell.angle_alpha   90.00
_cell.angle_beta   90.00
_cell.angle_gamma   90.00
#
_symmetry.space_group_name_H-M   'P 1'
#
loop_
_entity.id
_entity.type
_entity.pdbx_description
1 polymer ?
#
loop_
_entity_poly.entity_id
_entity_poly.type
_entity_poly.pdbx_seq_one_letter_code
_entity_poly.pdbx_strand_id
1 'polypeptide(L)'
;MIDRIDEYKSRRKKRKLRRIAFALLFTGFAVLLSWFFESQVTTTVIITTHAELETDLNANSGLSDQGIKRANSLASTLSSVDVVSGVDAIYATTYRATQETAEPISRLLDLPINIVDQDIVEDFIESIKNDHSGQIVLIVSHPENLSRLVIELQGSKNINTESLNKNDQL
;
A
#
# COMPACT_ATOMS: atom_id res chain seq x y z
N MET A 1 -58.41 31.60 -25.90
CA MET A 1 -57.34 30.95 -26.73
C MET A 1 -55.93 31.17 -26.15
N ILE A 2 -55.67 32.30 -25.53
CA ILE A 2 -54.38 32.66 -24.93
C ILE A 2 -54.03 31.78 -23.72
N ASP A 3 -54.94 31.51 -22.81
CA ASP A 3 -54.73 30.70 -21.59
C ASP A 3 -54.23 29.29 -21.86
N ARG A 4 -54.63 28.64 -22.94
CA ARG A 4 -54.15 27.28 -23.27
C ARG A 4 -52.70 27.25 -23.72
N ILE A 5 -52.21 28.32 -24.33
CA ILE A 5 -50.83 28.43 -24.77
C ILE A 5 -49.90 28.62 -23.57
N ASP A 6 -50.29 29.38 -22.58
CA ASP A 6 -49.52 29.63 -21.38
C ASP A 6 -49.47 28.40 -20.46
N GLU A 7 -50.58 27.67 -20.37
CA GLU A 7 -50.64 26.39 -19.67
C GLU A 7 -49.73 25.33 -20.34
N TYR A 8 -49.68 25.24 -21.64
CA TYR A 8 -48.80 24.34 -22.38
C TYR A 8 -47.32 24.69 -22.20
N LYS A 9 -46.97 25.98 -22.25
CA LYS A 9 -45.59 26.48 -21.98
C LYS A 9 -45.17 26.18 -20.56
N SER A 10 -46.06 26.36 -19.58
CA SER A 10 -45.82 26.06 -18.18
C SER A 10 -45.53 24.55 -17.96
N ARG A 11 -46.35 23.69 -18.54
CA ARG A 11 -46.17 22.22 -18.47
C ARG A 11 -44.88 21.77 -19.13
N ARG A 12 -44.43 22.38 -20.24
CA ARG A 12 -43.13 22.14 -20.87
C ARG A 12 -41.97 22.59 -19.99
N LYS A 13 -42.03 23.77 -19.38
CA LYS A 13 -40.99 24.25 -18.44
C LYS A 13 -40.86 23.32 -17.24
N LYS A 14 -41.98 22.89 -16.63
CA LYS A 14 -42.00 21.95 -15.50
C LYS A 14 -41.38 20.60 -15.89
N ARG A 15 -41.65 20.06 -17.08
CA ARG A 15 -41.00 18.80 -17.55
C ARG A 15 -39.51 18.96 -17.78
N LYS A 16 -39.04 20.07 -18.39
CA LYS A 16 -37.63 20.36 -18.56
C LYS A 16 -36.92 20.49 -17.19
N LEU A 17 -37.53 21.23 -16.27
CA LEU A 17 -36.98 21.42 -14.93
C LEU A 17 -36.84 20.07 -14.18
N ARG A 18 -37.89 19.23 -14.26
CA ARG A 18 -37.83 17.88 -13.66
C ARG A 18 -36.72 17.01 -14.28
N ARG A 19 -36.53 17.04 -15.61
CA ARG A 19 -35.46 16.31 -16.28
C ARG A 19 -34.09 16.80 -15.83
N ILE A 20 -33.88 18.10 -15.72
CA ILE A 20 -32.65 18.71 -15.23
C ILE A 20 -32.43 18.32 -13.75
N ALA A 21 -33.44 18.38 -12.92
CA ALA A 21 -33.36 17.97 -11.52
C ALA A 21 -32.98 16.49 -11.38
N PHE A 22 -33.59 15.61 -12.18
CA PHE A 22 -33.21 14.18 -12.19
C PHE A 22 -31.78 13.97 -12.68
N ALA A 23 -31.31 14.68 -13.70
CA ALA A 23 -29.95 14.59 -14.18
C ALA A 23 -28.96 15.05 -13.12
N LEU A 24 -29.22 16.17 -12.45
CA LEU A 24 -28.36 16.67 -11.35
C LEU A 24 -28.33 15.71 -10.15
N LEU A 25 -29.50 15.15 -9.79
CA LEU A 25 -29.61 14.18 -8.72
C LEU A 25 -28.82 12.90 -9.03
N PHE A 26 -28.97 12.41 -10.27
CA PHE A 26 -28.21 11.24 -10.74
C PHE A 26 -26.68 11.49 -10.74
N THR A 27 -26.25 12.66 -11.26
CA THR A 27 -24.83 13.03 -11.26
C THR A 27 -24.32 13.17 -9.82
N GLY A 28 -25.05 13.83 -8.94
CA GLY A 28 -24.70 13.94 -7.52
C GLY A 28 -24.59 12.57 -6.84
N PHE A 29 -25.52 11.67 -7.12
CA PHE A 29 -25.49 10.30 -6.60
C PHE A 29 -24.29 9.51 -7.15
N ALA A 30 -23.96 9.63 -8.44
CA ALA A 30 -22.80 8.98 -9.04
C ALA A 30 -21.48 9.48 -8.42
N VAL A 31 -21.36 10.78 -8.16
CA VAL A 31 -20.19 11.36 -7.47
C VAL A 31 -20.09 10.85 -6.03
N LEU A 32 -21.20 10.78 -5.30
CA LEU A 32 -21.21 10.22 -3.94
C LEU A 32 -20.82 8.75 -3.92
N LEU A 33 -21.31 7.95 -4.88
CA LEU A 33 -20.91 6.55 -5.00
C LEU A 33 -19.42 6.42 -5.32
N SER A 34 -18.89 7.22 -6.24
CA SER A 34 -17.46 7.21 -6.58
C SER A 34 -16.62 7.51 -5.34
N TRP A 35 -16.97 8.56 -4.60
CA TRP A 35 -16.26 8.91 -3.36
C TRP A 35 -16.37 7.81 -2.28
N PHE A 36 -17.54 7.18 -2.15
CA PHE A 36 -17.75 6.07 -1.22
C PHE A 36 -16.86 4.86 -1.58
N PHE A 37 -16.80 4.47 -2.85
CA PHE A 37 -15.93 3.37 -3.26
C PHE A 37 -14.45 3.68 -3.10
N GLU A 38 -14.02 4.89 -3.39
CA GLU A 38 -12.64 5.33 -3.20
C GLU A 38 -12.22 5.29 -1.72
N SER A 39 -13.14 5.61 -0.80
CA SER A 39 -12.88 5.54 0.65
C SER A 39 -12.76 4.11 1.21
N GLN A 40 -13.10 3.07 0.44
CA GLN A 40 -13.01 1.66 0.83
C GLN A 40 -11.73 0.98 0.31
N VAL A 41 -10.88 1.70 -0.39
CA VAL A 41 -9.65 1.14 -0.96
C VAL A 41 -8.66 0.85 0.16
N THR A 42 -8.19 -0.41 0.23
CA THR A 42 -7.27 -0.88 1.28
C THR A 42 -5.88 -1.04 0.71
N THR A 43 -4.90 -0.40 1.32
CA THR A 43 -3.48 -0.61 1.02
C THR A 43 -2.99 -1.87 1.75
N THR A 44 -2.31 -2.74 1.05
CA THR A 44 -1.69 -3.93 1.64
C THR A 44 -0.20 -3.69 1.82
N VAL A 45 0.29 -3.79 3.04
CA VAL A 45 1.72 -3.62 3.35
C VAL A 45 2.30 -4.95 3.78
N ILE A 46 3.26 -5.44 3.01
CA ILE A 46 4.04 -6.65 3.31
C ILE A 46 5.36 -6.19 3.93
N ILE A 47 5.60 -6.56 5.18
CA ILE A 47 6.84 -6.22 5.87
C ILE A 47 7.67 -7.49 6.05
N THR A 48 8.93 -7.43 5.69
CA THR A 48 9.90 -8.49 5.93
C THR A 48 11.21 -7.91 6.46
N THR A 49 11.98 -8.74 7.14
CA THR A 49 13.36 -8.41 7.52
C THR A 49 14.32 -8.80 6.41
N HIS A 50 15.53 -8.23 6.43
CA HIS A 50 16.61 -8.70 5.56
C HIS A 50 16.87 -10.20 5.78
N ALA A 51 17.43 -10.85 4.76
CA ALA A 51 17.86 -12.23 4.84
C ALA A 51 19.19 -12.37 5.62
N GLU A 52 19.69 -13.59 5.75
CA GLU A 52 20.88 -13.91 6.56
C GLU A 52 22.10 -13.16 6.08
N LEU A 53 22.81 -12.56 7.03
CA LEU A 53 24.01 -11.77 6.78
C LEU A 53 25.24 -12.67 6.60
N GLU A 54 26.23 -12.16 5.86
CA GLU A 54 27.57 -12.66 5.90
C GLU A 54 28.18 -12.43 7.30
N THR A 55 29.00 -13.38 7.77
CA THR A 55 29.50 -13.40 9.16
C THR A 55 30.52 -12.28 9.47
N ASP A 56 30.78 -11.39 8.52
CA ASP A 56 31.66 -10.24 8.73
C ASP A 56 30.98 -9.20 9.64
N LEU A 57 31.67 -8.87 10.73
CA LEU A 57 31.28 -7.99 11.82
C LEU A 57 31.12 -6.49 11.43
N ASN A 58 30.90 -6.19 10.16
CA ASN A 58 30.74 -4.82 9.69
C ASN A 58 29.27 -4.42 9.72
N ALA A 59 28.99 -3.24 10.22
CA ALA A 59 27.62 -2.70 10.35
C ALA A 59 26.84 -2.61 9.02
N ASN A 60 27.47 -2.82 7.88
CA ASN A 60 26.86 -2.81 6.54
C ASN A 60 27.20 -4.08 5.74
N SER A 61 27.18 -5.25 6.41
CA SER A 61 27.41 -6.55 5.78
C SER A 61 26.35 -6.85 4.73
N GLY A 62 26.76 -7.52 3.64
CA GLY A 62 25.88 -8.07 2.63
C GLY A 62 25.23 -9.40 3.07
N LEU A 63 24.47 -9.99 2.16
CA LEU A 63 23.85 -11.30 2.40
C LEU A 63 24.86 -12.43 2.27
N SER A 64 24.71 -13.44 3.13
CA SER A 64 25.39 -14.73 2.97
C SER A 64 24.83 -15.51 1.79
N ASP A 65 25.51 -16.59 1.37
CA ASP A 65 24.98 -17.50 0.35
C ASP A 65 23.59 -18.06 0.69
N GLN A 66 23.32 -18.28 1.98
CA GLN A 66 22.01 -18.69 2.47
C GLN A 66 21.01 -17.54 2.36
N GLY A 67 21.41 -16.33 2.71
CA GLY A 67 20.61 -15.12 2.58
C GLY A 67 20.20 -14.85 1.12
N ILE A 68 21.11 -15.00 0.18
CA ILE A 68 20.84 -14.87 -1.26
C ILE A 68 19.79 -15.89 -1.71
N LYS A 69 19.87 -17.14 -1.26
CA LYS A 69 18.87 -18.17 -1.58
C LYS A 69 17.49 -17.82 -1.00
N ARG A 70 17.46 -17.31 0.25
CA ARG A 70 16.22 -16.87 0.90
C ARG A 70 15.59 -15.66 0.17
N ALA A 71 16.40 -14.69 -0.21
CA ALA A 71 15.91 -13.54 -0.99
C ALA A 71 15.30 -13.96 -2.34
N ASN A 72 15.92 -14.88 -3.05
CA ASN A 72 15.37 -15.46 -4.29
C ASN A 72 14.08 -16.25 -4.04
N SER A 73 14.00 -17.02 -2.95
CA SER A 73 12.79 -17.74 -2.57
C SER A 73 11.65 -16.79 -2.21
N LEU A 74 11.94 -15.71 -1.51
CA LEU A 74 10.97 -14.65 -1.21
C LEU A 74 10.41 -14.04 -2.51
N ALA A 75 11.29 -13.68 -3.45
CA ALA A 75 10.88 -13.14 -4.74
C ALA A 75 9.99 -14.12 -5.52
N SER A 76 10.35 -15.40 -5.57
CA SER A 76 9.54 -16.44 -6.19
C SER A 76 8.17 -16.61 -5.52
N THR A 77 8.14 -16.57 -4.19
CA THR A 77 6.89 -16.68 -3.43
C THR A 77 5.97 -15.51 -3.70
N LEU A 78 6.48 -14.28 -3.60
CA LEU A 78 5.67 -13.07 -3.80
C LEU A 78 5.18 -12.94 -5.25
N SER A 79 5.94 -13.43 -6.23
CA SER A 79 5.53 -13.41 -7.64
C SER A 79 4.52 -14.50 -8.01
N SER A 80 4.48 -15.60 -7.24
CA SER A 80 3.59 -16.75 -7.51
C SER A 80 2.23 -16.65 -6.83
N VAL A 81 2.02 -15.67 -5.95
CA VAL A 81 0.74 -15.46 -5.26
C VAL A 81 -0.24 -14.80 -6.21
N ASP A 82 -0.97 -15.62 -6.93
CA ASP A 82 -1.96 -15.24 -7.97
C ASP A 82 -3.17 -14.45 -7.42
N VAL A 83 -3.32 -14.38 -6.09
CA VAL A 83 -4.44 -13.71 -5.41
C VAL A 83 -4.22 -12.19 -5.30
N VAL A 84 -3.02 -11.75 -5.54
CA VAL A 84 -2.62 -10.36 -5.34
C VAL A 84 -1.99 -9.86 -6.62
N SER A 85 -2.47 -8.76 -7.13
CA SER A 85 -2.05 -8.08 -8.39
C SER A 85 -0.54 -7.80 -8.51
N GLY A 86 0.31 -8.51 -7.78
CA GLY A 86 1.74 -8.23 -7.68
C GLY A 86 2.03 -7.10 -6.69
N VAL A 87 3.31 -6.98 -6.34
CA VAL A 87 3.81 -5.83 -5.57
C VAL A 87 3.88 -4.62 -6.49
N ASP A 88 3.35 -3.47 -6.05
CA ASP A 88 3.32 -2.22 -6.82
C ASP A 88 4.50 -1.30 -6.47
N ALA A 89 5.01 -1.39 -5.24
CA ALA A 89 6.14 -0.60 -4.78
C ALA A 89 7.03 -1.38 -3.82
N ILE A 90 8.34 -1.16 -3.91
CA ILE A 90 9.35 -1.82 -3.08
C ILE A 90 10.14 -0.75 -2.33
N TYR A 91 10.24 -0.92 -1.02
CA TYR A 91 11.02 -0.08 -0.13
C TYR A 91 12.05 -0.89 0.62
N ALA A 92 13.26 -0.34 0.76
CA ALA A 92 14.33 -0.90 1.57
C ALA A 92 15.00 0.22 2.36
N THR A 93 15.64 -0.13 3.46
CA THR A 93 16.43 0.82 4.24
C THR A 93 17.78 1.09 3.57
N THR A 94 18.54 2.04 4.13
CA THR A 94 19.90 2.37 3.66
C THR A 94 20.91 1.23 3.84
N TYR A 95 20.56 0.17 4.59
CA TYR A 95 21.44 -0.99 4.79
C TYR A 95 21.54 -1.86 3.55
N ARG A 96 22.77 -2.29 3.25
CA ARG A 96 23.06 -3.15 2.11
C ARG A 96 22.24 -4.45 2.12
N ALA A 97 22.11 -5.10 3.26
CA ALA A 97 21.39 -6.36 3.40
C ALA A 97 19.89 -6.24 3.05
N THR A 98 19.24 -5.14 3.40
CA THR A 98 17.82 -4.90 3.05
C THR A 98 17.65 -4.68 1.55
N GLN A 99 18.58 -3.97 0.92
CA GLN A 99 18.60 -3.74 -0.51
C GLN A 99 18.86 -5.02 -1.30
N GLU A 100 19.87 -5.80 -0.89
CA GLU A 100 20.18 -7.11 -1.50
C GLU A 100 19.04 -8.12 -1.31
N THR A 101 18.27 -8.04 -0.22
CA THR A 101 17.07 -8.86 -0.03
C THR A 101 15.94 -8.46 -0.98
N ALA A 102 15.78 -7.17 -1.25
CA ALA A 102 14.76 -6.64 -2.16
C ALA A 102 15.13 -6.81 -3.65
N GLU A 103 16.41 -6.93 -3.97
CA GLU A 103 16.91 -6.93 -5.36
C GLU A 103 16.32 -8.03 -6.26
N PRO A 104 16.17 -9.30 -5.83
CA PRO A 104 15.60 -10.33 -6.68
C PRO A 104 14.16 -10.05 -7.09
N ILE A 105 13.32 -9.53 -6.19
CA ILE A 105 11.94 -9.19 -6.53
C ILE A 105 11.84 -7.90 -7.36
N SER A 106 12.70 -6.92 -7.10
CA SER A 106 12.82 -5.71 -7.91
C SER A 106 13.14 -6.05 -9.38
N ARG A 107 14.10 -6.93 -9.60
CA ARG A 107 14.44 -7.42 -10.95
C ARG A 107 13.32 -8.23 -11.60
N LEU A 108 12.61 -9.04 -10.82
CA LEU A 108 11.55 -9.91 -11.34
C LEU A 108 10.32 -9.11 -11.78
N LEU A 109 9.99 -8.04 -11.04
CA LEU A 109 8.81 -7.19 -11.30
C LEU A 109 9.14 -5.93 -12.11
N ASP A 110 10.40 -5.69 -12.42
CA ASP A 110 10.90 -4.45 -13.07
C ASP A 110 10.50 -3.18 -12.29
N LEU A 111 10.57 -3.26 -10.95
CA LEU A 111 10.24 -2.16 -10.05
C LEU A 111 11.50 -1.59 -9.38
N PRO A 112 11.63 -0.27 -9.24
CA PRO A 112 12.73 0.33 -8.51
C PRO A 112 12.63 0.04 -7.00
N ILE A 113 13.79 -0.07 -6.34
CA ILE A 113 13.86 -0.10 -4.89
C ILE A 113 13.95 1.34 -4.40
N ASN A 114 12.93 1.78 -3.66
CA ASN A 114 12.92 3.08 -3.01
C ASN A 114 13.65 2.98 -1.68
N ILE A 115 14.71 3.77 -1.52
CA ILE A 115 15.50 3.75 -0.28
C ILE A 115 14.93 4.75 0.71
N VAL A 116 14.66 4.29 1.93
CA VAL A 116 14.14 5.11 3.02
C VAL A 116 15.08 5.09 4.21
N ASP A 117 15.11 6.22 4.93
CA ASP A 117 15.85 6.30 6.18
C ASP A 117 15.04 5.60 7.29
N GLN A 118 15.72 4.76 8.06
CA GLN A 118 15.10 3.98 9.13
C GLN A 118 14.64 4.83 10.32
N ASP A 119 15.14 6.05 10.45
CA ASP A 119 14.84 6.93 11.59
C ASP A 119 13.50 7.68 11.43
N ILE A 120 12.91 7.68 10.22
CA ILE A 120 11.70 8.44 9.86
C ILE A 120 10.51 7.49 9.64
N VAL A 121 10.23 6.60 10.62
CA VAL A 121 9.19 5.57 10.46
C VAL A 121 7.79 6.17 10.35
N GLU A 122 7.47 7.16 11.17
CA GLU A 122 6.13 7.77 11.23
C GLU A 122 5.79 8.48 9.92
N ASP A 123 6.64 9.39 9.45
CA ASP A 123 6.47 10.12 8.18
C ASP A 123 6.43 9.18 6.99
N PHE A 124 7.25 8.12 7.02
CA PHE A 124 7.29 7.10 5.98
C PHE A 124 5.95 6.33 5.89
N ILE A 125 5.39 5.89 7.02
CA ILE A 125 4.11 5.17 7.03
C ILE A 125 2.96 6.10 6.60
N GLU A 126 3.00 7.37 6.95
CA GLU A 126 2.01 8.33 6.48
C GLU A 126 2.10 8.52 4.96
N SER A 127 3.31 8.59 4.39
CA SER A 127 3.48 8.65 2.94
C SER A 127 2.96 7.39 2.24
N ILE A 128 3.21 6.19 2.79
CA ILE A 128 2.67 4.93 2.26
C ILE A 128 1.14 4.96 2.21
N LYS A 129 0.47 5.42 3.26
CA LYS A 129 -0.99 5.51 3.32
C LYS A 129 -1.56 6.48 2.27
N ASN A 130 -0.86 7.57 2.02
CA ASN A 130 -1.31 8.62 1.10
C ASN A 130 -1.01 8.29 -0.37
N ASP A 131 0.20 7.79 -0.65
CA ASP A 131 0.69 7.64 -2.02
C ASP A 131 0.35 6.27 -2.64
N HIS A 132 0.08 5.24 -1.79
CA HIS A 132 -0.13 3.86 -2.22
C HIS A 132 -1.53 3.33 -1.89
N SER A 133 -2.55 4.19 -1.98
CA SER A 133 -3.94 3.76 -1.76
C SER A 133 -4.35 2.66 -2.75
N GLY A 134 -4.75 1.50 -2.23
CA GLY A 134 -5.16 0.34 -3.02
C GLY A 134 -4.04 -0.48 -3.64
N GLN A 135 -2.81 -0.17 -3.32
CA GLN A 135 -1.62 -0.85 -3.82
C GLN A 135 -1.06 -1.84 -2.80
N ILE A 136 -0.16 -2.67 -3.27
CA ILE A 136 0.59 -3.63 -2.45
C ILE A 136 2.03 -3.14 -2.37
N VAL A 137 2.45 -2.85 -1.17
CA VAL A 137 3.78 -2.31 -0.87
C VAL A 137 4.60 -3.33 -0.12
N LEU A 138 5.79 -3.64 -0.63
CA LEU A 138 6.79 -4.46 0.06
C LEU A 138 7.79 -3.54 0.79
N ILE A 139 7.97 -3.77 2.08
CA ILE A 139 8.97 -3.08 2.90
C ILE A 139 9.97 -4.11 3.43
N VAL A 140 11.24 -3.95 3.06
CA VAL A 140 12.35 -4.74 3.61
C VAL A 140 13.11 -3.90 4.61
N SER A 141 13.02 -4.27 5.87
CA SER A 141 13.57 -3.49 6.98
C SER A 141 14.52 -4.28 7.86
N HIS A 142 15.11 -3.60 8.83
CA HIS A 142 15.92 -4.24 9.87
C HIS A 142 14.99 -4.83 10.95
N PRO A 143 15.35 -5.96 11.60
CA PRO A 143 14.53 -6.58 12.65
C PRO A 143 14.14 -5.63 13.77
N GLU A 144 15.01 -4.72 14.15
CA GLU A 144 14.79 -3.73 15.21
C GLU A 144 13.64 -2.76 14.91
N ASN A 145 13.40 -2.46 13.63
CA ASN A 145 12.35 -1.53 13.19
C ASN A 145 10.99 -2.20 12.97
N LEU A 146 10.95 -3.54 12.93
CA LEU A 146 9.73 -4.27 12.61
C LEU A 146 8.58 -3.92 13.56
N SER A 147 8.85 -3.89 14.86
CA SER A 147 7.84 -3.57 15.88
C SER A 147 7.30 -2.15 15.72
N ARG A 148 8.16 -1.16 15.44
CA ARG A 148 7.75 0.24 15.22
C ARG A 148 6.89 0.37 13.96
N LEU A 149 7.30 -0.26 12.86
CA LEU A 149 6.55 -0.27 11.59
C LEU A 149 5.15 -0.86 11.78
N VAL A 150 5.04 -1.99 12.49
CA VAL A 150 3.76 -2.65 12.73
C VAL A 150 2.86 -1.80 13.65
N ILE A 151 3.40 -1.21 14.70
CA ILE A 151 2.63 -0.34 15.63
C ILE A 151 2.09 0.87 14.87
N GLU A 152 2.90 1.52 14.05
CA GLU A 152 2.51 2.72 13.31
C GLU A 152 1.46 2.41 12.22
N LEU A 153 1.58 1.29 11.54
CA LEU A 153 0.58 0.82 10.57
C LEU A 153 -0.78 0.52 11.22
N GLN A 154 -0.79 -0.02 12.42
CA GLN A 154 -2.03 -0.41 13.10
C GLN A 154 -2.67 0.73 13.88
N GLY A 155 -2.00 1.86 14.02
CA GLY A 155 -2.45 2.99 14.82
C GLY A 155 -2.85 2.55 16.22
N SER A 156 -2.02 2.78 17.23
CA SER A 156 -2.34 2.71 18.68
C SER A 156 -3.14 1.48 19.20
N LYS A 157 -3.28 0.40 18.45
CA LYS A 157 -3.74 -0.88 19.00
C LYS A 157 -2.55 -1.54 19.69
N ASN A 158 -2.62 -1.67 21.02
CA ASN A 158 -1.63 -2.38 21.83
C ASN A 158 -1.41 -3.80 21.30
N ILE A 159 -0.38 -3.97 20.47
CA ILE A 159 0.13 -5.28 20.15
C ILE A 159 1.12 -5.63 21.24
N ASN A 160 0.88 -6.75 21.90
CA ASN A 160 1.85 -7.32 22.82
C ASN A 160 3.05 -7.82 22.00
N THR A 161 4.10 -7.00 21.89
CA THR A 161 5.31 -7.26 21.11
C THR A 161 6.15 -8.41 21.70
N GLU A 162 5.81 -8.93 22.89
CA GLU A 162 6.49 -10.09 23.50
C GLU A 162 6.37 -11.36 22.64
N SER A 163 5.31 -11.50 21.83
CA SER A 163 5.13 -12.68 20.98
C SER A 163 6.00 -12.69 19.74
N LEU A 164 6.46 -11.53 19.28
CA LEU A 164 7.30 -11.40 18.08
C LEU A 164 8.77 -11.73 18.37
N ASN A 165 9.26 -11.41 19.57
CA ASN A 165 10.64 -11.71 20.00
C ASN A 165 10.87 -13.18 20.40
N LYS A 166 9.84 -13.98 20.55
CA LYS A 166 9.95 -15.36 21.04
C LYS A 166 10.26 -16.38 19.94
N ASN A 167 10.08 -16.01 18.67
CA ASN A 167 10.34 -16.91 17.53
C ASN A 167 11.74 -16.83 16.96
N ASP A 168 12.57 -15.88 17.42
CA ASP A 168 13.98 -15.75 16.98
C ASP A 168 14.99 -16.52 17.87
N GLN A 169 14.50 -17.36 18.79
CA GLN A 169 15.36 -18.15 19.70
C GLN A 169 15.21 -19.67 19.53
N LEU A 170 14.82 -20.15 18.35
CA LEU A 170 14.86 -21.60 18.03
C LEU A 170 15.76 -21.89 16.85
#